data_69344949286ab4ca6ce371fb79973970
#
_entry.id   69344949286ab4ca6ce371fb79973970
#
_cell.length_a   1.000
_cell.length_b   1.000
_cell.length_c   1.000
_cell.angle_alpha   90.00
_cell.angle_beta   90.00
_cell.angle_gamma   90.00
#
_symmetry.space_group_name_H-M   'P 1'
#
loop_
_entity.id
_entity.type
_entity.pdbx_description
1 polymer ?
#
loop_
_entity_poly.entity_id
_entity_poly.type
_entity_poly.pdbx_seq_one_letter_code
_entity_poly.pdbx_strand_id
1 'polypeptide(L)'
;RQLAAYADSSRMPTPKELRLYGLEFDSSDPRGFTFDFNKHRLHYDGRNGKLSEKPRQDASRGNLFSRGDYRRSYSADSSYYVTAVGHDLMLFRGDGSDSVRLTHDGERYHSFSTGGNNVVGPEARSSAIGRWMGKSHYYLLVREDKREVEELTLVDNLARPRPKAKSYKFPMPGDEHVVQYDAWLVDADSMCIRKRRNAVQLHGQQYADRCTEAS
;
A
#
# COMPACT_ATOMS: atom_id res chain seq x y z
N ARG A 1 -1.70 12.05 33.72
CA ARG A 1 -3.07 12.40 34.16
C ARG A 1 -3.91 13.00 33.04
N GLN A 2 -3.41 13.95 32.23
CA GLN A 2 -4.19 14.57 31.14
C GLN A 2 -4.62 13.58 30.03
N LEU A 3 -3.80 12.57 29.71
CA LEU A 3 -4.15 11.51 28.76
C LEU A 3 -5.29 10.60 29.23
N ALA A 4 -5.63 10.65 30.54
CA ALA A 4 -6.74 9.86 31.07
C ALA A 4 -8.10 10.22 30.44
N ALA A 5 -8.27 11.48 30.05
CA ALA A 5 -9.50 11.94 29.40
C ALA A 5 -9.72 11.35 28.01
N TYR A 6 -8.66 10.83 27.39
CA TYR A 6 -8.65 10.26 26.03
C TYR A 6 -8.40 8.76 26.02
N ALA A 7 -8.30 8.13 27.20
CA ALA A 7 -8.16 6.66 27.32
C ALA A 7 -9.54 6.00 27.30
N ASP A 8 -9.64 4.85 26.62
CA ASP A 8 -10.84 4.01 26.74
C ASP A 8 -10.98 3.52 28.19
N SER A 9 -12.21 3.58 28.69
CA SER A 9 -12.60 3.59 30.09
C SER A 9 -12.25 2.34 30.93
N SER A 10 -11.61 1.34 30.39
CA SER A 10 -11.37 0.09 31.13
C SER A 10 -9.97 -0.05 31.73
N ARG A 11 -8.93 0.63 31.22
CA ARG A 11 -7.58 0.55 31.75
C ARG A 11 -6.69 1.71 31.27
N MET A 12 -6.18 2.50 32.19
CA MET A 12 -5.10 3.45 31.89
C MET A 12 -3.81 2.70 31.56
N PRO A 13 -3.21 2.95 30.37
CA PRO A 13 -1.91 2.35 30.07
C PRO A 13 -0.85 2.90 31.01
N THR A 14 0.04 2.02 31.49
CA THR A 14 1.22 2.45 32.22
C THR A 14 2.18 3.20 31.28
N PRO A 15 3.11 4.03 31.80
CA PRO A 15 4.07 4.73 30.95
C PRO A 15 4.88 3.84 30.01
N LYS A 16 5.07 2.56 30.36
CA LYS A 16 5.76 1.56 29.52
C LYS A 16 4.88 0.97 28.43
N GLU A 17 3.57 1.00 28.61
CA GLU A 17 2.57 0.50 27.65
C GLU A 17 2.02 1.59 26.74
N LEU A 18 2.37 2.85 27.01
CA LEU A 18 1.88 3.99 26.26
C LEU A 18 2.46 3.96 24.83
N ARG A 19 1.59 3.77 23.85
CA ARG A 19 1.94 3.82 22.42
C ARG A 19 1.46 5.13 21.82
N LEU A 20 2.39 6.00 21.45
CA LEU A 20 2.15 7.24 20.73
C LEU A 20 2.50 7.03 19.26
N TYR A 21 1.65 7.45 18.36
CA TYR A 21 1.86 7.34 16.93
C TYR A 21 1.91 8.75 16.31
N GLY A 22 2.52 8.87 15.12
CA GLY A 22 2.53 10.11 14.36
C GLY A 22 3.10 11.30 15.13
N LEU A 23 4.22 11.11 15.86
CA LEU A 23 4.86 12.16 16.64
C LEU A 23 5.49 13.20 15.70
N GLU A 24 5.05 14.45 15.84
CA GLU A 24 5.55 15.60 15.07
C GLU A 24 5.88 16.73 16.04
N PHE A 25 7.14 17.18 16.01
CA PHE A 25 7.58 18.33 16.82
C PHE A 25 7.19 19.65 16.16
N ASP A 26 6.87 20.64 16.97
CA ASP A 26 6.56 21.98 16.47
C ASP A 26 7.82 22.63 15.90
N SER A 27 7.72 23.20 14.69
CA SER A 27 8.86 23.84 14.01
C SER A 27 9.41 25.04 14.77
N SER A 28 8.57 25.72 15.56
CA SER A 28 8.90 26.95 16.30
C SER A 28 9.33 26.69 17.74
N ASP A 29 8.95 25.57 18.33
CA ASP A 29 9.30 25.19 19.71
C ASP A 29 9.42 23.67 19.84
N PRO A 30 10.64 23.13 19.96
CA PRO A 30 10.87 21.68 20.04
C PRO A 30 10.32 21.04 21.33
N ARG A 31 9.83 21.83 22.28
CA ARG A 31 9.15 21.31 23.47
C ARG A 31 7.67 21.03 23.24
N GLY A 32 7.10 21.58 22.15
CA GLY A 32 5.77 21.28 21.68
C GLY A 32 5.77 20.13 20.68
N PHE A 33 4.79 19.24 20.75
CA PHE A 33 4.65 18.15 19.79
C PHE A 33 3.20 17.69 19.68
N THR A 34 2.89 17.17 18.50
CA THR A 34 1.60 16.58 18.16
C THR A 34 1.76 15.08 17.99
N PHE A 35 0.76 14.31 18.41
CA PHE A 35 0.77 12.85 18.32
C PHE A 35 -0.64 12.28 18.28
N ASP A 36 -0.76 11.04 17.82
CA ASP A 36 -2.01 10.30 17.84
C ASP A 36 -2.06 9.33 19.03
N PHE A 37 -3.17 9.38 19.78
CA PHE A 37 -3.48 8.50 20.88
C PHE A 37 -4.98 8.17 20.91
N ASN A 38 -5.34 6.88 20.92
CA ASN A 38 -6.73 6.39 20.97
C ASN A 38 -7.68 7.11 19.98
N LYS A 39 -7.30 7.21 18.71
CA LYS A 39 -8.06 7.90 17.66
C LYS A 39 -8.15 9.43 17.80
N HIS A 40 -7.55 10.03 18.81
CA HIS A 40 -7.47 11.48 18.99
C HIS A 40 -6.12 12.02 18.50
N ARG A 41 -6.13 13.14 17.79
CA ARG A 41 -4.93 13.90 17.44
C ARG A 41 -4.70 14.92 18.54
N LEU A 42 -3.66 14.75 19.34
CA LEU A 42 -3.38 15.55 20.51
C LEU A 42 -2.12 16.40 20.30
N HIS A 43 -2.15 17.61 20.78
CA HIS A 43 -1.00 18.51 20.83
C HIS A 43 -0.63 18.80 22.28
N TYR A 44 0.62 18.55 22.60
CA TYR A 44 1.23 18.92 23.87
C TYR A 44 2.00 20.23 23.70
N ASP A 45 1.64 21.24 24.48
CA ASP A 45 2.38 22.50 24.55
C ASP A 45 3.41 22.43 25.70
N GLY A 46 4.68 22.36 25.37
CA GLY A 46 5.77 22.23 26.33
C GLY A 46 6.04 23.46 27.15
N ARG A 47 5.40 24.62 26.85
CA ARG A 47 5.54 25.87 27.65
C ARG A 47 4.63 25.87 28.84
N ASN A 48 3.39 25.47 28.65
CA ASN A 48 2.36 25.50 29.69
C ASN A 48 2.00 24.10 30.22
N GLY A 49 2.58 23.06 29.64
CA GLY A 49 2.33 21.68 30.00
C GLY A 49 0.90 21.21 29.73
N LYS A 50 0.17 21.86 28.82
CA LYS A 50 -1.22 21.51 28.50
C LYS A 50 -1.32 20.62 27.29
N LEU A 51 -2.25 19.70 27.37
CA LEU A 51 -2.66 18.83 26.28
C LEU A 51 -3.98 19.37 25.70
N SER A 52 -4.03 19.53 24.38
CA SER A 52 -5.22 19.97 23.65
C SER A 52 -5.48 19.03 22.48
N GLU A 53 -6.75 18.82 22.16
CA GLU A 53 -7.12 18.09 20.96
C GLU A 53 -7.07 19.02 19.76
N LYS A 54 -6.34 18.61 18.72
CA LYS A 54 -6.36 19.28 17.42
C LYS A 54 -7.34 18.57 16.50
N PRO A 55 -8.15 19.30 15.71
CA PRO A 55 -8.90 18.66 14.65
C PRO A 55 -7.91 17.90 13.80
N ARG A 56 -8.21 16.65 13.51
CA ARG A 56 -7.48 15.90 12.48
C ARG A 56 -7.60 16.74 11.22
N GLN A 57 -6.53 17.44 10.84
CA GLN A 57 -6.42 17.87 9.46
C GLN A 57 -6.47 16.58 8.67
N ASP A 58 -7.52 16.43 7.87
CA ASP A 58 -7.58 15.37 6.88
C ASP A 58 -6.30 15.47 6.08
N ALA A 59 -5.33 14.67 6.48
CA ALA A 59 -4.03 14.73 5.90
C ALA A 59 -4.18 14.25 4.47
N SER A 60 -4.08 15.19 3.56
CA SER A 60 -3.73 14.96 2.16
C SER A 60 -2.34 14.31 2.01
N ARG A 61 -1.73 13.85 3.09
CA ARG A 61 -0.60 12.92 3.15
C ARG A 61 -1.17 11.57 3.59
N GLY A 62 -1.39 10.72 2.59
CA GLY A 62 -1.92 9.39 2.73
C GLY A 62 -1.38 8.61 3.91
N ASN A 63 -2.04 8.72 5.02
CA ASN A 63 -1.89 7.74 6.09
C ASN A 63 -2.70 6.52 5.63
N LEU A 64 -2.01 5.60 4.98
CA LEU A 64 -2.54 4.35 4.43
C LEU A 64 -3.35 3.54 5.47
N PHE A 65 -3.21 3.88 6.76
CA PHE A 65 -3.75 3.10 7.88
C PHE A 65 -4.97 3.70 8.56
N SER A 66 -5.40 4.91 8.21
CA SER A 66 -6.49 5.59 8.95
C SER A 66 -7.83 5.71 8.23
N ARG A 67 -7.97 5.22 7.00
CA ARG A 67 -9.26 5.06 6.33
C ARG A 67 -9.55 3.57 6.15
N GLY A 68 -10.34 3.04 7.02
CA GLY A 68 -11.13 1.79 7.01
C GLY A 68 -10.73 0.58 6.17
N ASP A 69 -10.05 0.71 5.06
CA ASP A 69 -9.55 -0.40 4.26
C ASP A 69 -8.20 -0.03 3.64
N TYR A 70 -7.12 -0.48 4.28
CA TYR A 70 -5.73 -0.30 3.80
C TYR A 70 -5.48 -0.89 2.39
N ARG A 71 -6.43 -1.67 1.86
CA ARG A 71 -6.35 -2.30 0.54
C ARG A 71 -6.73 -1.35 -0.59
N ARG A 72 -7.33 -0.20 -0.28
CA ARG A 72 -7.78 0.79 -1.25
C ARG A 72 -6.83 1.97 -1.29
N SER A 73 -6.28 2.27 -2.46
CA SER A 73 -5.50 3.48 -2.69
C SER A 73 -6.40 4.53 -3.35
N TYR A 74 -6.77 5.57 -2.61
CA TYR A 74 -7.65 6.63 -3.10
C TYR A 74 -6.89 7.75 -3.80
N SER A 75 -7.48 8.33 -4.86
CA SER A 75 -7.04 9.60 -5.45
C SER A 75 -7.15 10.75 -4.43
N ALA A 76 -6.45 11.87 -4.68
CA ALA A 76 -6.39 13.00 -3.75
C ALA A 76 -7.76 13.57 -3.39
N ASP A 77 -8.68 13.58 -4.34
CA ASP A 77 -10.07 14.04 -4.22
C ASP A 77 -11.05 12.93 -3.81
N SER A 78 -10.56 11.68 -3.69
CA SER A 78 -11.34 10.49 -3.41
C SER A 78 -12.36 10.09 -4.49
N SER A 79 -12.24 10.63 -5.70
CA SER A 79 -13.12 10.30 -6.84
C SER A 79 -12.88 8.87 -7.35
N TYR A 80 -11.68 8.34 -7.14
CA TYR A 80 -11.29 7.00 -7.57
C TYR A 80 -10.49 6.27 -6.49
N TYR A 81 -10.52 4.95 -6.53
CA TYR A 81 -9.54 4.14 -5.80
C TYR A 81 -9.12 2.90 -6.57
N VAL A 82 -7.90 2.47 -6.32
CA VAL A 82 -7.29 1.28 -6.91
C VAL A 82 -7.09 0.23 -5.83
N THR A 83 -7.32 -1.03 -6.17
CA THR A 83 -7.04 -2.19 -5.34
C THR A 83 -6.62 -3.37 -6.22
N ALA A 84 -5.88 -4.31 -5.67
CA ALA A 84 -5.64 -5.58 -6.35
C ALA A 84 -6.68 -6.61 -5.90
N VAL A 85 -7.22 -7.36 -6.87
CA VAL A 85 -8.16 -8.47 -6.64
C VAL A 85 -7.55 -9.74 -7.24
N GLY A 86 -7.28 -10.71 -6.40
CA GLY A 86 -6.40 -11.79 -6.77
C GLY A 86 -5.01 -11.24 -7.08
N HIS A 87 -4.56 -11.41 -8.29
CA HIS A 87 -3.28 -10.87 -8.78
C HIS A 87 -3.44 -9.69 -9.75
N ASP A 88 -4.70 -9.36 -10.10
CA ASP A 88 -5.04 -8.32 -11.06
C ASP A 88 -5.35 -6.98 -10.42
N LEU A 89 -5.29 -5.93 -11.24
CA LEU A 89 -5.60 -4.56 -10.86
C LEU A 89 -7.04 -4.22 -11.17
N MET A 90 -7.73 -3.61 -10.22
CA MET A 90 -9.07 -3.05 -10.38
C MET A 90 -9.10 -1.58 -10.02
N LEU A 91 -9.80 -0.80 -10.81
CA LEU A 91 -10.13 0.60 -10.57
C LEU A 91 -11.61 0.72 -10.21
N PHE A 92 -11.92 1.54 -9.23
CA PHE A 92 -13.28 1.82 -8.76
C PHE A 92 -13.51 3.33 -8.70
N ARG A 93 -14.75 3.74 -8.92
CA ARG A 93 -15.18 5.08 -8.49
C ARG A 93 -15.23 5.15 -6.96
N GLY A 94 -14.91 6.32 -6.42
CA GLY A 94 -14.82 6.53 -4.97
C GLY A 94 -16.09 6.24 -4.21
N ASP A 95 -17.25 6.44 -4.84
CA ASP A 95 -18.59 6.13 -4.34
C ASP A 95 -19.00 4.65 -4.51
N GLY A 96 -18.18 3.87 -5.23
CA GLY A 96 -18.46 2.46 -5.49
C GLY A 96 -19.50 2.20 -6.59
N SER A 97 -19.96 3.24 -7.31
CA SER A 97 -20.99 3.12 -8.34
C SER A 97 -20.55 2.33 -9.56
N ASP A 98 -19.23 2.34 -9.84
CA ASP A 98 -18.67 1.73 -11.02
C ASP A 98 -17.28 1.16 -10.75
N SER A 99 -16.90 0.12 -11.50
CA SER A 99 -15.58 -0.50 -11.39
C SER A 99 -15.17 -1.19 -12.68
N VAL A 100 -13.87 -1.19 -12.94
CA VAL A 100 -13.30 -1.88 -14.09
C VAL A 100 -12.09 -2.73 -13.67
N ARG A 101 -12.03 -3.94 -14.19
CA ARG A 101 -10.83 -4.77 -14.09
C ARG A 101 -9.86 -4.36 -15.19
N LEU A 102 -8.75 -3.76 -14.80
CA LEU A 102 -7.77 -3.20 -15.73
C LEU A 102 -6.81 -4.26 -16.31
N THR A 103 -6.62 -5.39 -15.60
CA THR A 103 -5.75 -6.47 -16.05
C THR A 103 -6.40 -7.83 -15.82
N HIS A 104 -5.97 -8.85 -16.59
CA HIS A 104 -6.52 -10.21 -16.57
C HIS A 104 -5.42 -11.28 -16.63
N ASP A 105 -4.16 -10.86 -16.53
CA ASP A 105 -2.97 -11.71 -16.68
C ASP A 105 -2.17 -11.84 -15.38
N GLY A 106 -2.79 -11.45 -14.27
CA GLY A 106 -2.18 -11.55 -12.95
C GLY A 106 -2.13 -13.00 -12.46
N GLU A 107 -0.97 -13.44 -12.00
CA GLU A 107 -0.75 -14.77 -11.46
C GLU A 107 0.29 -14.75 -10.33
N ARG A 108 0.48 -15.88 -9.69
CA ARG A 108 1.54 -16.04 -8.69
C ARG A 108 2.90 -15.70 -9.31
N TYR A 109 3.70 -14.89 -8.63
CA TYR A 109 4.99 -14.34 -9.08
C TYR A 109 4.90 -13.31 -10.22
N HIS A 110 3.70 -12.94 -10.68
CA HIS A 110 3.45 -11.90 -11.67
C HIS A 110 2.20 -11.12 -11.26
N SER A 111 2.29 -10.34 -10.18
CA SER A 111 1.15 -9.79 -9.46
C SER A 111 1.25 -8.28 -9.26
N PHE A 112 0.10 -7.61 -9.32
CA PHE A 112 -0.04 -6.22 -8.88
C PHE A 112 -0.29 -6.10 -7.37
N SER A 113 -0.54 -7.21 -6.69
CA SER A 113 -0.82 -7.25 -5.26
C SER A 113 0.44 -7.07 -4.41
N THR A 114 0.38 -6.23 -3.37
CA THR A 114 1.44 -6.16 -2.34
C THR A 114 1.59 -7.46 -1.56
N GLY A 115 0.55 -8.29 -1.51
CA GLY A 115 0.59 -9.62 -0.93
C GLY A 115 1.37 -10.62 -1.79
N GLY A 116 1.57 -10.29 -3.07
CA GLY A 116 2.37 -11.10 -4.00
C GLY A 116 1.94 -12.56 -3.98
N ASN A 117 2.86 -13.42 -3.57
CA ASN A 117 2.66 -14.88 -3.54
C ASN A 117 1.71 -15.38 -2.45
N ASN A 118 1.36 -14.53 -1.49
CA ASN A 118 0.48 -14.87 -0.35
C ASN A 118 -0.99 -14.55 -0.63
N VAL A 119 -1.33 -14.16 -1.85
CA VAL A 119 -2.73 -13.96 -2.24
C VAL A 119 -3.43 -15.32 -2.25
N VAL A 120 -4.50 -15.41 -1.47
CA VAL A 120 -5.30 -16.63 -1.35
C VAL A 120 -6.64 -16.41 -2.02
N GLY A 121 -6.83 -17.06 -3.16
CA GLY A 121 -8.08 -17.04 -3.91
C GLY A 121 -8.21 -15.88 -4.92
N PRO A 122 -9.02 -16.07 -5.96
CA PRO A 122 -9.17 -15.13 -7.07
C PRO A 122 -9.86 -13.82 -6.68
N GLU A 123 -10.64 -13.82 -5.61
CA GLU A 123 -11.38 -12.66 -5.10
C GLU A 123 -10.70 -12.00 -3.87
N ALA A 124 -9.51 -12.49 -3.48
CA ALA A 124 -8.79 -11.91 -2.36
C ALA A 124 -8.34 -10.48 -2.70
N ARG A 125 -8.73 -9.51 -1.85
CA ARG A 125 -8.38 -8.11 -2.03
C ARG A 125 -7.11 -7.78 -1.27
N SER A 126 -6.25 -6.99 -1.90
CA SER A 126 -5.00 -6.49 -1.32
C SER A 126 -4.67 -5.10 -1.88
N SER A 127 -3.69 -4.42 -1.28
CA SER A 127 -3.19 -3.17 -1.83
C SER A 127 -2.47 -3.43 -3.17
N ALA A 128 -2.61 -2.51 -4.11
CA ALA A 128 -1.77 -2.45 -5.30
C ALA A 128 -0.47 -1.70 -5.00
N ILE A 129 0.64 -2.13 -5.62
CA ILE A 129 1.96 -1.49 -5.48
C ILE A 129 2.01 -0.26 -6.39
N GLY A 130 1.68 0.90 -5.87
CA GLY A 130 1.70 2.12 -6.67
C GLY A 130 1.34 3.37 -5.89
N ARG A 131 1.22 4.49 -6.60
CA ARG A 131 0.84 5.77 -6.00
C ARG A 131 0.16 6.68 -7.02
N TRP A 132 -0.75 7.52 -6.52
CA TRP A 132 -1.34 8.62 -7.28
C TRP A 132 -0.33 9.73 -7.55
N MET A 133 -0.39 10.32 -8.72
CA MET A 133 0.52 11.39 -9.15
C MET A 133 -0.06 12.75 -8.73
N GLY A 134 0.28 13.18 -7.52
CA GLY A 134 -0.17 14.46 -6.96
C GLY A 134 -1.70 14.54 -6.86
N LYS A 135 -2.28 15.58 -7.48
CA LYS A 135 -3.75 15.80 -7.52
C LYS A 135 -4.39 15.28 -8.81
N SER A 136 -3.63 14.64 -9.67
CA SER A 136 -4.15 14.09 -10.93
C SER A 136 -4.83 12.74 -10.69
N HIS A 137 -5.61 12.29 -11.66
CA HIS A 137 -6.23 10.98 -11.68
C HIS A 137 -5.34 9.91 -12.35
N TYR A 138 -4.03 10.15 -12.37
CA TYR A 138 -3.05 9.16 -12.83
C TYR A 138 -2.48 8.37 -11.66
N TYR A 139 -2.50 7.03 -11.79
CA TYR A 139 -1.90 6.13 -10.81
C TYR A 139 -0.71 5.41 -11.43
N LEU A 140 0.48 5.67 -10.90
CA LEU A 140 1.73 5.02 -11.32
C LEU A 140 1.96 3.79 -10.45
N LEU A 141 2.23 2.66 -11.07
CA LEU A 141 2.48 1.40 -10.39
C LEU A 141 3.57 0.58 -11.06
N VAL A 142 4.11 -0.36 -10.30
CA VAL A 142 5.13 -1.30 -10.76
C VAL A 142 4.64 -2.72 -10.50
N ARG A 143 4.83 -3.59 -11.48
CA ARG A 143 4.59 -5.03 -11.33
C ARG A 143 5.91 -5.78 -11.36
N GLU A 144 6.11 -6.67 -10.41
CA GLU A 144 7.23 -7.59 -10.39
C GLU A 144 6.89 -8.85 -11.19
N ASP A 145 7.84 -9.29 -12.01
CA ASP A 145 7.82 -10.61 -12.65
C ASP A 145 8.98 -11.46 -12.11
N LYS A 146 8.62 -12.51 -11.39
CA LYS A 146 9.55 -13.48 -10.79
C LYS A 146 9.35 -14.89 -11.31
N ARG A 147 8.61 -15.08 -12.40
CA ARG A 147 8.28 -16.41 -12.91
C ARG A 147 9.51 -17.22 -13.29
N GLU A 148 10.47 -16.57 -13.94
CA GLU A 148 11.72 -17.20 -14.37
C GLU A 148 12.79 -17.28 -13.27
N VAL A 149 12.63 -16.55 -12.14
CA VAL A 149 13.61 -16.55 -11.06
C VAL A 149 13.70 -17.93 -10.42
N GLU A 150 14.92 -18.38 -10.13
CA GLU A 150 15.19 -19.67 -9.49
C GLU A 150 14.66 -19.71 -8.04
N GLU A 151 14.40 -20.93 -7.54
CA GLU A 151 13.93 -21.15 -6.19
C GLU A 151 15.05 -21.42 -5.20
N LEU A 152 15.07 -20.66 -4.11
CA LEU A 152 15.89 -20.95 -2.92
C LEU A 152 15.07 -21.74 -1.92
N THR A 153 15.60 -22.90 -1.51
CA THR A 153 14.98 -23.73 -0.47
C THR A 153 15.73 -23.58 0.84
N LEU A 154 15.01 -23.15 1.86
CA LEU A 154 15.51 -23.11 3.24
C LEU A 154 14.84 -24.18 4.10
N VAL A 155 15.60 -24.74 5.06
CA VAL A 155 15.08 -25.69 6.02
C VAL A 155 14.88 -25.00 7.37
N ASP A 156 13.63 -24.94 7.82
CA ASP A 156 13.25 -24.49 9.14
C ASP A 156 13.46 -25.65 10.14
N ASN A 157 14.63 -25.70 10.75
CA ASN A 157 15.01 -26.73 11.71
C ASN A 157 14.29 -26.62 13.06
N LEU A 158 13.65 -25.48 13.34
CA LEU A 158 12.91 -25.23 14.57
C LEU A 158 11.42 -25.62 14.46
N ALA A 159 10.95 -25.91 13.27
CA ALA A 159 9.56 -26.35 13.07
C ALA A 159 9.25 -27.64 13.83
N ARG A 160 8.05 -27.72 14.38
CA ARG A 160 7.56 -28.90 15.12
C ARG A 160 6.40 -29.53 14.35
N PRO A 161 6.21 -30.84 14.34
CA PRO A 161 7.01 -31.89 15.02
C PRO A 161 8.29 -32.28 14.27
N ARG A 162 8.51 -31.81 13.05
CA ARG A 162 9.70 -32.08 12.21
C ARG A 162 10.16 -30.83 11.49
N PRO A 163 11.43 -30.74 11.06
CA PRO A 163 11.92 -29.70 10.17
C PRO A 163 11.06 -29.60 8.91
N LYS A 164 10.85 -28.36 8.42
CA LYS A 164 10.08 -28.07 7.21
C LYS A 164 10.93 -27.34 6.20
N ALA A 165 10.91 -27.78 4.95
CA ALA A 165 11.47 -27.04 3.84
C ALA A 165 10.48 -25.93 3.40
N LYS A 166 11.02 -24.75 3.08
CA LYS A 166 10.30 -23.61 2.50
C LYS A 166 11.06 -23.14 1.28
N SER A 167 10.41 -23.15 0.12
CA SER A 167 10.98 -22.63 -1.13
C SER A 167 10.31 -21.33 -1.52
N TYR A 168 11.10 -20.40 -2.07
CA TYR A 168 10.63 -19.13 -2.58
C TYR A 168 11.56 -18.60 -3.67
N LYS A 169 11.04 -17.85 -4.61
CA LYS A 169 11.80 -17.24 -5.70
C LYS A 169 12.76 -16.19 -5.14
N PHE A 170 14.06 -16.42 -5.29
CA PHE A 170 15.10 -15.54 -4.77
C PHE A 170 16.30 -15.50 -5.72
N PRO A 171 16.57 -14.37 -6.40
CA PRO A 171 17.70 -14.28 -7.31
C PRO A 171 19.01 -14.25 -6.53
N MET A 172 19.98 -15.02 -6.99
CA MET A 172 21.33 -15.03 -6.45
C MET A 172 22.32 -14.36 -7.42
N PRO A 173 23.44 -13.84 -6.94
CA PRO A 173 24.47 -13.32 -7.82
C PRO A 173 24.98 -14.39 -8.80
N GLY A 174 24.85 -14.10 -10.10
CA GLY A 174 25.24 -15.03 -11.16
C GLY A 174 24.08 -15.79 -11.80
N ASP A 175 22.86 -15.68 -11.29
CA ASP A 175 21.69 -16.27 -11.93
C ASP A 175 21.42 -15.61 -13.29
N GLU A 176 20.99 -16.42 -14.25
CA GLU A 176 20.60 -15.97 -15.58
C GLU A 176 19.30 -15.15 -15.53
N HIS A 177 18.39 -15.53 -14.65
CA HIS A 177 17.07 -14.92 -14.51
C HIS A 177 16.93 -14.17 -13.19
N VAL A 178 16.78 -12.86 -13.30
CA VAL A 178 16.54 -11.96 -12.16
C VAL A 178 15.15 -11.36 -12.21
N VAL A 179 14.70 -10.78 -11.10
CA VAL A 179 13.38 -10.11 -11.02
C VAL A 179 13.28 -9.03 -12.09
N GLN A 180 12.25 -9.12 -12.92
CA GLN A 180 11.91 -8.10 -13.90
C GLN A 180 10.85 -7.15 -13.34
N TYR A 181 10.89 -5.89 -13.75
CA TYR A 181 9.96 -4.87 -13.31
C TYR A 181 9.31 -4.17 -14.49
N ASP A 182 8.00 -4.15 -14.51
CA ASP A 182 7.20 -3.41 -15.48
C ASP A 182 6.56 -2.19 -14.82
N ALA A 183 6.74 -1.01 -15.42
CA ALA A 183 6.04 0.20 -15.01
C ALA A 183 4.74 0.38 -15.79
N TRP A 184 3.67 0.71 -15.06
CA TRP A 184 2.33 0.88 -15.61
C TRP A 184 1.75 2.22 -15.18
N LEU A 185 0.92 2.80 -16.03
CA LEU A 185 0.18 4.02 -15.76
C LEU A 185 -1.31 3.75 -15.96
N VAL A 186 -2.09 3.99 -14.92
CA VAL A 186 -3.56 4.01 -14.98
C VAL A 186 -4.00 5.45 -15.17
N ASP A 187 -4.87 5.67 -16.12
CA ASP A 187 -5.65 6.89 -16.31
C ASP A 187 -7.07 6.58 -15.80
N ALA A 188 -7.41 7.14 -14.66
CA ALA A 188 -8.68 6.81 -14.01
C ALA A 188 -9.88 7.48 -14.68
N ASP A 189 -9.69 8.64 -15.32
CA ASP A 189 -10.77 9.32 -16.04
C ASP A 189 -11.18 8.54 -17.30
N SER A 190 -10.20 7.98 -18.00
CA SER A 190 -10.43 7.16 -19.20
C SER A 190 -10.64 5.66 -18.85
N MET A 191 -10.55 5.28 -17.57
CA MET A 191 -10.63 3.90 -17.09
C MET A 191 -9.69 2.93 -17.83
N CYS A 192 -8.50 3.38 -18.19
CA CYS A 192 -7.54 2.59 -18.94
C CYS A 192 -6.17 2.46 -18.26
N ILE A 193 -5.44 1.41 -18.66
CA ILE A 193 -4.10 1.11 -18.19
C ILE A 193 -3.14 1.00 -19.38
N ARG A 194 -1.94 1.57 -19.23
CA ARG A 194 -0.89 1.53 -20.25
C ARG A 194 0.41 1.01 -19.63
N LYS A 195 1.05 0.05 -20.29
CA LYS A 195 2.40 -0.35 -19.95
C LYS A 195 3.39 0.71 -20.45
N ARG A 196 4.21 1.24 -19.56
CA ARG A 196 5.31 2.13 -19.96
C ARG A 196 6.47 1.26 -20.44
N ARG A 197 6.92 1.50 -21.66
CA ARG A 197 8.11 0.84 -22.16
C ARG A 197 9.33 1.35 -21.37
N ASN A 198 10.08 0.44 -20.75
CA ASN A 198 11.39 0.79 -20.24
C ASN A 198 12.27 1.18 -21.42
N ALA A 199 13.01 2.29 -21.30
CA ALA A 199 13.96 2.74 -22.29
C ALA A 199 15.11 1.76 -22.57
N VAL A 200 15.15 0.62 -21.90
CA VAL A 200 16.20 -0.41 -21.97
C VAL A 200 15.80 -1.62 -22.81
N GLN A 201 14.54 -1.83 -23.17
CA GLN A 201 14.13 -2.91 -24.06
C GLN A 201 13.92 -2.42 -25.50
N LEU A 202 15.01 -2.17 -26.19
CA LEU A 202 15.11 -2.11 -27.65
C LEU A 202 15.08 -3.54 -28.23
N HIS A 203 13.94 -4.20 -28.33
CA HIS A 203 13.67 -5.27 -29.34
C HIS A 203 12.17 -5.60 -29.37
N GLY A 204 11.50 -5.05 -30.33
CA GLY A 204 10.56 -5.66 -31.24
C GLY A 204 9.27 -6.34 -30.75
N GLN A 205 8.55 -5.86 -29.73
CA GLN A 205 7.17 -6.28 -29.53
C GLN A 205 6.24 -5.08 -29.33
N GLN A 206 5.29 -4.91 -30.23
CA GLN A 206 4.18 -3.98 -30.09
C GLN A 206 3.20 -4.53 -29.04
N TYR A 207 3.16 -3.90 -27.87
CA TYR A 207 2.09 -4.14 -26.90
C TYR A 207 0.99 -3.11 -27.15
N ALA A 208 -0.20 -3.62 -27.45
CA ALA A 208 -1.39 -2.80 -27.64
C ALA A 208 -1.78 -2.09 -26.34
N ASP A 209 -2.04 -0.80 -26.42
CA ASP A 209 -2.70 -0.05 -25.36
C ASP A 209 -4.08 -0.68 -25.11
N ARG A 210 -4.31 -1.20 -23.91
CA ARG A 210 -5.62 -1.75 -23.56
C ARG A 210 -6.42 -0.63 -22.90
N CYS A 211 -7.06 0.18 -23.70
CA CYS A 211 -8.21 0.96 -23.28
C CYS A 211 -9.45 0.09 -23.54
N THR A 212 -10.20 -0.26 -22.52
CA THR A 212 -11.53 -0.82 -22.70
C THR A 212 -12.41 0.33 -23.17
N GLU A 213 -12.83 0.33 -24.42
CA GLU A 213 -13.94 1.17 -24.85
C GLU A 213 -15.17 0.70 -24.07
N ALA A 214 -15.67 1.60 -23.24
CA ALA A 214 -16.97 1.39 -22.57
C ALA A 214 -18.03 1.44 -23.67
N SER A 215 -18.64 0.29 -23.94
CA SER A 215 -19.87 0.16 -24.74
C SER A 215 -21.06 0.40 -23.85
#